data_8788f1a4802e5fdb6ccb38310387ceab
#
_entry.id   8788f1a4802e5fdb6ccb38310387ceab
#
_cell.length_a   1.000
_cell.length_b   1.000
_cell.length_c   1.000
_cell.angle_alpha   90.00
_cell.angle_beta   90.00
_cell.angle_gamma   90.00
#
_symmetry.space_group_name_H-M   'P 1'
#
loop_
_entity.id
_entity.type
_entity.pdbx_description
1 polymer ?
#
loop_
_entity_poly.entity_id
_entity_poly.type
_entity_poly.pdbx_seq_one_letter_code
_entity_poly.pdbx_strand_id
1 'polypeptide(L)'
;MQFDLRKFITAGRQPYHAEFQCDLSAHDYAGARIPQPVTAVFDAETDGDEVRMTLRANASVHGECARCLDPVIREETVDTEWTVKERDLDDPDFDLPLDEKGHLDVDEWLNQEFMFQIPTVLLCS
;
A
#
# COMPACT_ATOMS: atom_id res chain seq x y z
N MET A 1 0.43 5.87 -8.34
CA MET A 1 -0.58 6.91 -8.02
C MET A 1 -0.05 7.80 -6.91
N GLN A 2 -0.13 9.10 -7.11
CA GLN A 2 0.23 10.07 -6.09
C GLN A 2 -1.01 10.80 -5.61
N PHE A 3 -1.10 11.04 -4.31
CA PHE A 3 -2.21 11.72 -3.67
C PHE A 3 -1.69 12.94 -2.93
N ASP A 4 -2.23 14.11 -3.22
CA ASP A 4 -1.83 15.36 -2.57
C ASP A 4 -2.45 15.44 -1.17
N LEU A 5 -1.79 14.80 -0.22
CA LEU A 5 -2.28 14.69 1.15
C LEU A 5 -2.30 16.06 1.85
N ARG A 6 -1.27 16.88 1.62
CA ARG A 6 -1.21 18.21 2.24
C ARG A 6 -2.36 19.08 1.81
N LYS A 7 -2.66 19.10 0.51
CA LYS A 7 -3.79 19.87 -0.01
C LYS A 7 -5.12 19.33 0.50
N PHE A 8 -5.25 18.00 0.56
CA PHE A 8 -6.48 17.37 1.02
C PHE A 8 -6.77 17.69 2.48
N ILE A 9 -5.75 17.68 3.34
CA ILE A 9 -5.91 17.94 4.78
C ILE A 9 -6.25 19.39 5.05
N THR A 10 -5.79 20.31 4.20
CA THR A 10 -6.02 21.76 4.39
C THR A 10 -7.27 22.27 3.69
N ALA A 11 -7.66 21.67 2.56
CA ALA A 11 -8.72 22.19 1.70
C ALA A 11 -9.74 21.15 1.27
N GLY A 12 -9.52 19.87 1.51
CA GLY A 12 -10.45 18.81 1.13
C GLY A 12 -11.73 18.86 1.95
N ARG A 13 -12.87 18.82 1.27
CA ARG A 13 -14.18 18.90 1.94
C ARG A 13 -15.07 17.70 1.64
N GLN A 14 -14.68 16.88 0.67
CA GLN A 14 -15.44 15.72 0.24
C GLN A 14 -14.56 14.49 0.26
N PRO A 15 -15.15 13.31 0.53
CA PRO A 15 -14.38 12.07 0.47
C PRO A 15 -13.76 11.86 -0.92
N TYR A 16 -12.56 11.32 -0.92
CA TYR A 16 -11.83 10.98 -2.14
C TYR A 16 -11.84 9.46 -2.30
N HIS A 17 -12.18 8.99 -3.49
CA HIS A 17 -12.20 7.58 -3.82
C HIS A 17 -11.50 7.36 -5.14
N ALA A 18 -10.58 6.41 -5.21
CA ALA A 18 -9.88 6.06 -6.43
C ALA A 18 -9.64 4.57 -6.51
N GLU A 19 -9.87 4.02 -7.70
CA GLU A 19 -9.40 2.68 -8.04
C GLU A 19 -8.24 2.83 -9.00
N PHE A 20 -7.19 2.03 -8.80
CA PHE A 20 -6.01 2.11 -9.65
C PHE A 20 -5.36 0.74 -9.75
N GLN A 21 -4.53 0.57 -10.79
CA GLN A 21 -3.72 -0.62 -10.94
C GLN A 21 -2.28 -0.27 -10.64
N CYS A 22 -1.63 -1.14 -9.88
CA CYS A 22 -0.24 -1.00 -9.50
C CYS A 22 0.56 -2.20 -10.01
N ASP A 23 1.61 -1.93 -10.76
CA ASP A 23 2.49 -2.97 -11.28
C ASP A 23 3.63 -3.20 -10.29
N LEU A 24 3.57 -4.30 -9.56
CA LEU A 24 4.59 -4.70 -8.61
C LEU A 24 5.48 -5.83 -9.14
N SER A 25 5.41 -6.13 -10.45
CA SER A 25 6.13 -7.26 -11.04
C SER A 25 7.65 -7.11 -10.99
N ALA A 26 8.16 -5.88 -10.87
CA ALA A 26 9.59 -5.61 -10.76
C ALA A 26 10.14 -5.80 -9.35
N HIS A 27 9.28 -5.97 -8.35
CA HIS A 27 9.69 -6.13 -6.97
C HIS A 27 9.88 -7.61 -6.61
N ASP A 28 10.86 -7.88 -5.77
CA ASP A 28 11.14 -9.22 -5.24
C ASP A 28 10.86 -9.22 -3.74
N TYR A 29 9.91 -10.06 -3.32
CA TYR A 29 9.50 -10.18 -1.92
C TYR A 29 10.09 -11.46 -1.33
N ALA A 30 11.41 -11.45 -1.10
CA ALA A 30 12.14 -12.60 -0.56
C ALA A 30 11.98 -13.86 -1.43
N GLY A 31 12.10 -13.70 -2.75
CA GLY A 31 11.94 -14.79 -3.72
C GLY A 31 10.53 -14.95 -4.25
N ALA A 32 9.56 -14.26 -3.68
CA ALA A 32 8.19 -14.25 -4.18
C ALA A 32 7.95 -13.04 -5.08
N ARG A 33 7.02 -13.15 -6.00
CA ARG A 33 6.71 -12.09 -6.96
C ARG A 33 5.22 -11.95 -7.16
N ILE A 34 4.80 -10.75 -7.56
CA ILE A 34 3.43 -10.44 -7.96
C ILE A 34 3.46 -10.14 -9.46
N PRO A 35 3.30 -11.17 -10.33
CA PRO A 35 3.55 -10.99 -11.77
C PRO A 35 2.47 -10.21 -12.49
N GLN A 36 1.27 -10.07 -11.91
CA GLN A 36 0.16 -9.40 -12.55
C GLN A 36 -0.11 -8.06 -11.88
N PRO A 37 -0.65 -7.07 -12.63
CA PRO A 37 -1.04 -5.82 -12.01
C PRO A 37 -2.04 -6.03 -10.88
N VAL A 38 -1.87 -5.27 -9.81
CA VAL A 38 -2.73 -5.34 -8.63
C VAL A 38 -3.77 -4.23 -8.71
N THR A 39 -5.05 -4.60 -8.62
CA THR A 39 -6.12 -3.63 -8.54
C THR A 39 -6.28 -3.20 -7.08
N ALA A 40 -6.17 -1.92 -6.83
CA ALA A 40 -6.24 -1.36 -5.49
C ALA A 40 -7.30 -0.28 -5.40
N VAL A 41 -7.87 -0.12 -4.22
CA VAL A 41 -8.85 0.92 -3.91
C VAL A 41 -8.28 1.79 -2.80
N PHE A 42 -8.25 3.09 -3.04
CA PHE A 42 -7.80 4.09 -2.09
C PHE A 42 -8.95 5.03 -1.77
N ASP A 43 -9.24 5.19 -0.48
CA ASP A 43 -10.26 6.11 0.01
C ASP A 43 -9.65 7.03 1.04
N ALA A 44 -10.06 8.29 1.02
CA ALA A 44 -9.64 9.29 2.00
C ALA A 44 -10.82 10.18 2.37
N GLU A 45 -10.94 10.48 3.66
CA GLU A 45 -11.95 11.41 4.14
C GLU A 45 -11.40 12.25 5.26
N THR A 46 -11.93 13.48 5.41
CA THR A 46 -11.52 14.36 6.49
C THR A 46 -12.50 14.22 7.65
N ASP A 47 -11.93 14.25 8.88
CA ASP A 47 -12.70 14.26 10.12
C ASP A 47 -12.05 15.27 11.07
N GLY A 48 -12.58 16.49 11.06
CA GLY A 48 -11.99 17.59 11.80
C GLY A 48 -10.63 17.98 11.23
N ASP A 49 -9.57 17.84 12.02
CA ASP A 49 -8.18 18.12 11.62
C ASP A 49 -7.43 16.86 11.19
N GLU A 50 -8.14 15.75 11.01
CA GLU A 50 -7.55 14.47 10.66
C GLU A 50 -8.02 14.02 9.28
N VAL A 51 -7.19 13.23 8.61
CA VAL A 51 -7.54 12.52 7.38
C VAL A 51 -7.47 11.04 7.65
N ARG A 52 -8.56 10.34 7.39
CA ARG A 52 -8.60 8.88 7.46
C ARG A 52 -8.45 8.32 6.05
N MET A 53 -7.44 7.50 5.86
CA MET A 53 -7.17 6.86 4.57
C MET A 53 -7.29 5.35 4.71
N THR A 54 -7.92 4.71 3.72
CA THR A 54 -7.96 3.26 3.64
C THR A 54 -7.37 2.81 2.31
N LEU A 55 -6.64 1.69 2.37
CA LEU A 55 -6.03 1.09 1.19
C LEU A 55 -6.36 -0.39 1.18
N ARG A 56 -6.97 -0.86 0.09
CA ARG A 56 -7.38 -2.25 -0.07
C ARG A 56 -6.89 -2.77 -1.40
N ALA A 57 -6.35 -3.99 -1.38
CA ALA A 57 -5.87 -4.65 -2.59
C ALA A 57 -5.82 -6.15 -2.40
N ASN A 58 -5.97 -6.88 -3.50
CA ASN A 58 -5.75 -8.32 -3.54
C ASN A 58 -4.70 -8.63 -4.58
N ALA A 59 -3.80 -9.57 -4.26
CA ALA A 59 -2.78 -9.98 -5.20
C ALA A 59 -2.54 -11.48 -5.11
N SER A 60 -2.19 -12.08 -6.25
CA SER A 60 -1.69 -13.44 -6.30
C SER A 60 -0.17 -13.40 -6.22
N VAL A 61 0.38 -13.98 -5.17
CA VAL A 61 1.81 -14.02 -4.92
C VAL A 61 2.35 -15.36 -5.38
N HIS A 62 3.34 -15.33 -6.28
CA HIS A 62 3.97 -16.52 -6.87
C HIS A 62 5.37 -16.71 -6.31
N GLY A 63 5.66 -17.90 -5.82
CA GLY A 63 6.97 -18.22 -5.27
C GLY A 63 7.21 -19.71 -5.32
N GLU A 64 8.21 -20.17 -4.57
CA GLU A 64 8.55 -21.57 -4.47
C GLU A 64 8.50 -22.02 -3.02
N CYS A 65 8.03 -23.26 -2.81
CA CYS A 65 8.03 -23.85 -1.49
C CYS A 65 9.48 -24.03 -1.01
N ALA A 66 9.77 -23.60 0.21
CA ALA A 66 11.12 -23.69 0.79
C ALA A 66 11.58 -25.13 1.02
N ARG A 67 10.64 -26.08 1.09
CA ARG A 67 10.95 -27.50 1.31
C ARG A 67 11.17 -28.28 0.04
N CYS A 68 10.22 -28.17 -0.90
CA CYS A 68 10.18 -29.05 -2.07
C CYS A 68 10.43 -28.32 -3.38
N LEU A 69 10.56 -26.97 -3.32
CA LEU A 69 10.77 -26.10 -4.48
C LEU A 69 9.63 -26.13 -5.49
N ASP A 70 8.48 -26.71 -5.12
CA ASP A 70 7.29 -26.66 -5.97
C ASP A 70 6.72 -25.24 -6.01
N PRO A 71 6.11 -24.84 -7.14
CA PRO A 71 5.48 -23.53 -7.22
C PRO A 71 4.37 -23.37 -6.18
N VAL A 72 4.37 -22.22 -5.52
CA VAL A 72 3.35 -21.85 -4.53
C VAL A 72 2.68 -20.57 -5.00
N ILE A 73 1.35 -20.59 -5.01
CA ILE A 73 0.54 -19.39 -5.29
C ILE A 73 -0.30 -19.10 -4.06
N ARG A 74 -0.17 -17.90 -3.53
CA ARG A 74 -0.94 -17.44 -2.37
C ARG A 74 -1.69 -16.19 -2.72
N GLU A 75 -2.93 -16.11 -2.23
CA GLU A 75 -3.69 -14.88 -2.31
C GLU A 75 -3.41 -14.05 -1.06
N GLU A 76 -2.93 -12.84 -1.28
CA GLU A 76 -2.66 -11.90 -0.20
C GLU A 76 -3.57 -10.69 -0.34
N THR A 77 -4.18 -10.29 0.77
CA THR A 77 -5.08 -9.15 0.81
C THR A 77 -4.50 -8.08 1.71
N VAL A 78 -4.39 -6.86 1.18
CA VAL A 78 -4.08 -5.68 1.97
C VAL A 78 -5.38 -4.97 2.30
N ASP A 79 -5.62 -4.73 3.58
CA ASP A 79 -6.75 -3.94 4.05
C ASP A 79 -6.24 -3.16 5.25
N THR A 80 -5.84 -1.92 5.01
CA THR A 80 -5.19 -1.09 6.02
C THR A 80 -5.83 0.28 6.09
N GLU A 81 -5.81 0.87 7.28
CA GLU A 81 -6.32 2.19 7.55
C GLU A 81 -5.25 3.01 8.26
N TRP A 82 -5.12 4.28 7.87
CA TRP A 82 -4.17 5.19 8.48
C TRP A 82 -4.83 6.54 8.72
N THR A 83 -4.71 7.05 9.95
CA THR A 83 -5.21 8.38 10.30
C THR A 83 -4.04 9.34 10.44
N VAL A 84 -4.09 10.46 9.72
CA VAL A 84 -3.02 11.44 9.65
C VAL A 84 -3.54 12.79 10.12
N LYS A 85 -2.75 13.47 10.96
CA LYS A 85 -3.00 14.84 11.36
C LYS A 85 -2.09 15.78 10.58
N GLU A 86 -2.49 17.05 10.45
CA GLU A 86 -1.69 18.04 9.72
C GLU A 86 -0.25 18.11 10.25
N ARG A 87 -0.08 18.04 11.57
CA ARG A 87 1.23 18.08 12.21
C ARG A 87 2.14 16.92 11.81
N ASP A 88 1.55 15.77 11.45
CA ASP A 88 2.32 14.59 11.07
C ASP A 88 3.05 14.77 9.74
N LEU A 89 2.57 15.68 8.90
CA LEU A 89 3.18 15.95 7.61
C LEU A 89 4.57 16.61 7.73
N ASP A 90 4.82 17.27 8.85
CA ASP A 90 6.09 17.95 9.11
C ASP A 90 7.03 17.09 9.97
N ASP A 91 6.61 15.89 10.34
CA ASP A 91 7.40 14.98 11.15
C ASP A 91 8.37 14.19 10.26
N PRO A 92 9.70 14.29 10.49
CA PRO A 92 10.67 13.55 9.70
C PRO A 92 10.59 12.03 9.89
N ASP A 93 9.98 11.58 10.99
CA ASP A 93 9.81 10.16 11.29
C ASP A 93 8.47 9.61 10.79
N PHE A 94 7.77 10.35 9.95
CA PHE A 94 6.48 9.92 9.40
C PHE A 94 6.66 8.67 8.53
N ASP A 95 5.89 7.63 8.84
CA ASP A 95 6.11 6.29 8.28
C ASP A 95 5.64 6.12 6.84
N LEU A 96 4.71 6.95 6.37
CA LEU A 96 4.21 6.83 5.00
C LEU A 96 5.13 7.54 4.01
N PRO A 97 5.16 7.07 2.74
CA PRO A 97 6.05 7.65 1.73
C PRO A 97 5.53 8.99 1.21
N LEU A 98 5.86 10.06 1.92
CA LEU A 98 5.56 11.43 1.52
C LEU A 98 6.77 12.09 0.90
N ASP A 99 6.55 12.86 -0.17
CA ASP A 99 7.60 13.69 -0.74
C ASP A 99 7.66 15.07 -0.04
N GLU A 100 8.59 15.91 -0.49
CA GLU A 100 8.80 17.24 0.09
C GLU A 100 7.58 18.16 -0.07
N LYS A 101 6.73 17.88 -1.06
CA LYS A 101 5.55 18.68 -1.36
C LYS A 101 4.31 18.19 -0.64
N GLY A 102 4.41 17.11 0.14
CA GLY A 102 3.28 16.52 0.84
C GLY A 102 2.44 15.60 -0.02
N HIS A 103 2.99 15.09 -1.11
CA HIS A 103 2.33 14.10 -1.94
C HIS A 103 2.64 12.70 -1.40
N LEU A 104 1.58 11.92 -1.19
CA LEU A 104 1.70 10.53 -0.76
C LEU A 104 1.83 9.63 -1.99
N ASP A 105 2.89 8.80 -2.02
CA ASP A 105 3.05 7.78 -3.04
C ASP A 105 2.27 6.54 -2.62
N VAL A 106 1.05 6.40 -3.14
CA VAL A 106 0.15 5.30 -2.77
C VAL A 106 0.67 3.97 -3.28
N ASP A 107 1.33 3.95 -4.44
CA ASP A 107 1.93 2.73 -4.98
C ASP A 107 3.03 2.21 -4.04
N GLU A 108 3.89 3.09 -3.54
CA GLU A 108 4.93 2.70 -2.60
C GLU A 108 4.35 2.25 -1.26
N TRP A 109 3.29 2.90 -0.80
CA TRP A 109 2.59 2.47 0.41
C TRP A 109 2.06 1.04 0.23
N LEU A 110 1.43 0.76 -0.91
CA LEU A 110 0.94 -0.59 -1.22
C LEU A 110 2.08 -1.60 -1.26
N ASN A 111 3.19 -1.25 -1.90
CA ASN A 111 4.37 -2.11 -1.94
C ASN A 111 4.89 -2.43 -0.54
N GLN A 112 4.97 -1.43 0.33
CA GLN A 112 5.41 -1.63 1.72
C GLN A 112 4.48 -2.56 2.49
N GLU A 113 3.17 -2.42 2.29
CA GLU A 113 2.21 -3.30 2.96
C GLU A 113 2.37 -4.76 2.52
N PHE A 114 2.60 -5.00 1.24
CA PHE A 114 2.87 -6.36 0.77
C PHE A 114 4.21 -6.88 1.30
N MET A 115 5.23 -6.04 1.39
CA MET A 115 6.52 -6.44 1.95
C MET A 115 6.41 -6.90 3.40
N PHE A 116 5.57 -6.27 4.20
CA PHE A 116 5.34 -6.67 5.58
C PHE A 116 4.47 -7.92 5.69
N GLN A 117 3.53 -8.09 4.76
CA GLN A 117 2.53 -9.15 4.84
C GLN A 117 3.02 -10.47 4.24
N ILE A 118 3.79 -10.41 3.14
CA ILE A 118 4.29 -11.61 2.48
C ILE A 118 5.37 -12.24 3.36
N PRO A 119 5.23 -13.54 3.70
CA PRO A 119 6.25 -14.19 4.55
C PRO A 119 7.56 -14.38 3.80
N THR A 120 8.68 -14.36 4.54
CA THR A 120 10.00 -14.56 3.95
C THR A 120 10.23 -16.01 3.52
N VAL A 121 9.43 -16.94 4.04
CA VAL A 121 9.50 -18.35 3.71
C VAL A 121 8.11 -18.81 3.28
N LEU A 122 7.98 -19.31 2.06
CA LEU A 122 6.75 -19.89 1.55
C LEU A 122 6.79 -21.40 1.71
N LEU A 123 5.71 -21.98 2.17
CA LEU A 123 5.57 -23.41 2.33
C LEU A 123 4.29 -23.89 1.64
N CYS A 124 4.40 -25.00 0.93
CA CYS A 124 3.22 -25.70 0.47
C CYS A 124 2.57 -26.35 1.70
N SER A 125 1.34 -26.02 1.92
CA SER A 125 0.64 -26.36 3.17
C SER A 125 0.55 -27.82 3.46
#